data_68cf8a909225d34173b1eea4555a81b7
#
_entry.id   68cf8a909225d34173b1eea4555a81b7
#
_cell.length_a   1.000
_cell.length_b   1.000
_cell.length_c   1.000
_cell.angle_alpha   90.00
_cell.angle_beta   90.00
_cell.angle_gamma   90.00
#
_symmetry.space_group_name_H-M   'P 1'
#
loop_
_entity.id
_entity.type
_entity.pdbx_description
1 polymer ?
#
loop_
_entity_poly.entity_id
_entity_poly.type
_entity_poly.pdbx_seq_one_letter_code
_entity_poly.pdbx_strand_id
1 'polypeptide(L)'
;MTFNPYRKEIYPVSYYHSCVLDNNRLKEILLPYIEDAHKDGESGKAPTGWLTNNIITSFNSRTVSETFLSDDSEMGVEIKKQYFSTLATFITGDCSVGIDQMWYNVYANGEYQESHTHLVENHPIHFACVHFLSYNPEIHNPVTFSDPIAKTRFHSIEFPSHKYDEKIRPNVKEGDFLMFPSYLEHEVKAGPPTPEYPRITISFNIRINKYEPTNS
;
A
#
# COMPACT_ATOMS: atom_id res chain seq x y z
N MET A 1 -10.41 -17.38 -46.38
CA MET A 1 -10.54 -16.45 -45.23
C MET A 1 -9.45 -16.80 -44.26
N THR A 2 -8.46 -15.96 -44.14
CA THR A 2 -7.41 -16.13 -43.12
C THR A 2 -7.95 -15.65 -41.79
N PHE A 3 -8.19 -16.56 -40.86
CA PHE A 3 -8.54 -16.23 -39.49
C PHE A 3 -7.34 -15.52 -38.83
N ASN A 4 -7.53 -14.30 -38.38
CA ASN A 4 -6.51 -13.57 -37.67
C ASN A 4 -6.81 -13.67 -36.15
N PRO A 5 -6.13 -14.59 -35.41
CA PRO A 5 -6.40 -14.77 -33.99
C PRO A 5 -6.00 -13.52 -33.23
N TYR A 6 -6.88 -13.06 -32.36
CA TYR A 6 -6.59 -11.95 -31.46
C TYR A 6 -6.68 -12.38 -30.00
N ARG A 7 -5.78 -11.88 -29.17
CA ARG A 7 -5.81 -12.06 -27.74
C ARG A 7 -6.62 -10.91 -27.10
N LYS A 8 -7.59 -11.26 -26.28
CA LYS A 8 -8.32 -10.30 -25.45
C LYS A 8 -8.01 -10.58 -23.98
N GLU A 9 -7.44 -9.62 -23.30
CA GLU A 9 -7.30 -9.71 -21.84
C GLU A 9 -8.65 -9.42 -21.21
N ILE A 10 -9.16 -10.38 -20.42
CA ILE A 10 -10.49 -10.29 -19.83
C ILE A 10 -10.43 -9.69 -18.43
N TYR A 11 -9.32 -9.86 -17.71
CA TYR A 11 -9.11 -9.35 -16.35
C TYR A 11 -7.69 -8.81 -16.19
N PRO A 12 -7.39 -7.60 -16.65
CA PRO A 12 -6.13 -6.97 -16.31
C PRO A 12 -6.14 -6.61 -14.81
N VAL A 13 -5.17 -7.11 -14.06
CA VAL A 13 -4.89 -6.65 -12.71
C VAL A 13 -3.83 -5.58 -12.82
N SER A 14 -4.10 -4.41 -12.27
CA SER A 14 -3.20 -3.26 -12.34
C SER A 14 -2.94 -2.73 -10.94
N TYR A 15 -1.74 -2.23 -10.72
CA TYR A 15 -1.45 -1.30 -9.65
C TYR A 15 -1.13 0.07 -10.24
N TYR A 16 -1.37 1.10 -9.45
CA TYR A 16 -1.08 2.49 -9.83
C TYR A 16 0.17 2.94 -9.08
N HIS A 17 1.06 3.62 -9.79
CA HIS A 17 2.33 4.10 -9.27
C HIS A 17 2.46 5.60 -9.52
N SER A 18 2.76 6.36 -8.47
CA SER A 18 3.03 7.78 -8.49
C SER A 18 4.04 8.14 -7.40
N CYS A 19 4.17 9.40 -7.08
CA CYS A 19 4.89 9.90 -5.91
C CYS A 19 4.02 10.90 -5.16
N VAL A 20 4.29 11.10 -3.87
CA VAL A 20 3.69 12.19 -3.10
C VAL A 20 4.28 13.53 -3.55
N LEU A 21 3.57 14.63 -3.28
CA LEU A 21 4.02 15.96 -3.72
C LEU A 21 5.33 16.41 -3.06
N ASP A 22 5.46 16.16 -1.74
CA ASP A 22 6.62 16.56 -0.95
C ASP A 22 6.90 15.52 0.15
N ASN A 23 7.73 14.52 -0.18
CA ASN A 23 8.12 13.50 0.78
C ASN A 23 8.99 14.05 1.92
N ASN A 24 9.80 15.06 1.66
CA ASN A 24 10.66 15.64 2.70
C ASN A 24 9.79 16.29 3.78
N ARG A 25 8.75 17.02 3.38
CA ARG A 25 7.79 17.59 4.32
C ARG A 25 7.07 16.52 5.13
N LEU A 26 6.65 15.43 4.51
CA LEU A 26 6.06 14.29 5.24
C LEU A 26 7.06 13.66 6.21
N LYS A 27 8.33 13.51 5.83
CA LYS A 27 9.38 12.99 6.74
C LYS A 27 9.58 13.91 7.95
N GLU A 28 9.64 15.21 7.74
CA GLU A 28 9.80 16.19 8.82
C GLU A 28 8.73 16.08 9.92
N ILE A 29 7.49 15.82 9.52
CA ILE A 29 6.37 15.75 10.47
C ILE A 29 6.09 14.35 10.99
N LEU A 30 6.31 13.30 10.17
CA LEU A 30 5.95 11.93 10.53
C LEU A 30 7.05 11.19 11.28
N LEU A 31 8.34 11.38 10.95
CA LEU A 31 9.40 10.64 11.62
C LEU A 31 9.47 10.92 13.11
N PRO A 32 9.46 12.19 13.59
CA PRO A 32 9.42 12.47 15.02
C PRO A 32 8.19 11.86 15.71
N TYR A 33 7.03 11.96 15.08
CA TYR A 33 5.80 11.37 15.60
C TYR A 33 5.90 9.84 15.74
N ILE A 34 6.41 9.15 14.70
CA ILE A 34 6.57 7.69 14.72
C ILE A 34 7.54 7.25 15.82
N GLU A 35 8.65 7.98 16.02
CA GLU A 35 9.61 7.73 17.10
C GLU A 35 8.98 7.90 18.48
N ASP A 36 8.21 8.94 18.69
CA ASP A 36 7.56 9.22 19.98
C ASP A 36 6.42 8.23 20.25
N ALA A 37 5.56 7.96 19.27
CA ALA A 37 4.50 6.97 19.38
C ALA A 37 5.04 5.56 19.70
N HIS A 38 6.24 5.25 19.19
CA HIS A 38 6.91 3.99 19.54
C HIS A 38 7.37 3.98 21.01
N LYS A 39 7.95 5.06 21.52
CA LYS A 39 8.36 5.18 22.93
C LYS A 39 7.18 5.12 23.89
N ASP A 40 6.07 5.73 23.53
CA ASP A 40 4.84 5.77 24.33
C ASP A 40 4.02 4.48 24.29
N GLY A 41 4.42 3.49 23.48
CA GLY A 41 3.73 2.22 23.35
C GLY A 41 2.45 2.27 22.49
N GLU A 42 2.19 3.37 21.79
CA GLU A 42 1.09 3.50 20.83
C GLU A 42 1.33 2.67 19.56
N SER A 43 2.60 2.42 19.22
CA SER A 43 2.99 1.45 18.22
C SER A 43 3.30 0.11 18.90
N GLY A 44 2.72 -0.93 18.41
CA GLY A 44 2.81 -2.24 19.01
C GLY A 44 3.47 -3.28 18.11
N LYS A 45 3.43 -4.50 18.62
CA LYS A 45 3.76 -5.69 17.85
C LYS A 45 2.70 -5.89 16.76
N ALA A 46 3.09 -6.60 15.71
CA ALA A 46 2.16 -7.06 14.68
C ALA A 46 0.93 -7.73 15.31
N PRO A 47 -0.25 -7.62 14.67
CA PRO A 47 -1.45 -8.32 15.10
C PRO A 47 -1.19 -9.82 15.31
N THR A 48 -1.89 -10.43 16.27
CA THR A 48 -1.73 -11.86 16.61
C THR A 48 -1.99 -12.81 15.44
N GLY A 49 -2.67 -12.38 14.41
CA GLY A 49 -2.90 -13.16 13.19
C GLY A 49 -1.78 -13.08 12.16
N TRP A 50 -0.80 -12.19 12.34
CA TRP A 50 0.33 -12.08 11.44
C TRP A 50 1.43 -13.07 11.83
N LEU A 51 2.08 -13.66 10.84
CA LEU A 51 3.19 -14.60 11.07
C LEU A 51 4.46 -13.88 11.52
N THR A 52 4.64 -12.62 11.10
CA THR A 52 5.72 -11.78 11.62
C THR A 52 5.29 -11.11 12.92
N ASN A 53 6.11 -11.23 13.97
CA ASN A 53 5.85 -10.63 15.27
C ASN A 53 6.86 -9.53 15.64
N ASN A 54 7.83 -9.23 14.77
CA ASN A 54 8.93 -8.31 15.06
C ASN A 54 8.77 -6.96 14.40
N ILE A 55 7.86 -6.83 13.44
CA ILE A 55 7.59 -5.54 12.78
C ILE A 55 6.97 -4.56 13.78
N ILE A 56 7.48 -3.35 13.79
CA ILE A 56 6.87 -2.24 14.52
C ILE A 56 5.78 -1.66 13.62
N THR A 57 4.54 -1.70 14.09
CA THR A 57 3.39 -1.22 13.32
C THR A 57 2.36 -0.55 14.21
N SER A 58 1.69 0.46 13.69
CA SER A 58 0.54 1.09 14.33
C SER A 58 -0.81 0.55 13.80
N PHE A 59 -0.82 -0.59 13.12
CA PHE A 59 -2.03 -1.15 12.49
C PHE A 59 -3.22 -1.27 13.45
N ASN A 60 -2.99 -1.66 14.70
CA ASN A 60 -4.04 -1.78 15.73
C ASN A 60 -4.25 -0.49 16.53
N SER A 61 -3.50 0.58 16.27
CA SER A 61 -3.66 1.85 16.99
C SER A 61 -4.72 2.71 16.33
N ARG A 62 -5.89 2.77 16.95
CA ARG A 62 -6.94 3.68 16.55
C ARG A 62 -6.49 5.15 16.72
N THR A 63 -5.79 5.45 17.80
CA THR A 63 -5.26 6.79 18.10
C THR A 63 -4.36 7.29 16.97
N VAL A 64 -3.41 6.49 16.50
CA VAL A 64 -2.53 6.87 15.38
C VAL A 64 -3.33 7.14 14.11
N SER A 65 -4.28 6.26 13.78
CA SER A 65 -5.12 6.46 12.59
C SER A 65 -5.96 7.73 12.70
N GLU A 66 -6.58 8.00 13.84
CA GLU A 66 -7.35 9.22 14.09
C GLU A 66 -6.48 10.47 14.02
N THR A 67 -5.26 10.42 14.56
CA THR A 67 -4.29 11.53 14.50
C THR A 67 -3.88 11.85 13.07
N PHE A 68 -3.57 10.82 12.27
CA PHE A 68 -3.20 10.98 10.85
C PHE A 68 -4.35 11.51 10.00
N LEU A 69 -5.57 11.25 10.39
CA LEU A 69 -6.78 11.66 9.67
C LEU A 69 -7.45 12.91 10.28
N SER A 70 -6.86 13.51 11.32
CA SER A 70 -7.41 14.70 11.99
C SER A 70 -7.42 15.93 11.07
N ASP A 71 -8.52 16.69 11.12
CA ASP A 71 -8.60 18.03 10.50
C ASP A 71 -8.07 19.13 11.43
N ASP A 72 -7.89 18.81 12.72
CA ASP A 72 -7.54 19.77 13.77
C ASP A 72 -6.02 19.89 13.98
N SER A 73 -5.21 19.12 13.26
CA SER A 73 -3.75 19.13 13.38
C SER A 73 -3.08 19.51 12.05
N GLU A 74 -1.98 20.27 12.13
CA GLU A 74 -1.15 20.57 10.96
C GLU A 74 -0.69 19.28 10.25
N MET A 75 -0.33 18.27 11.03
CA MET A 75 0.08 16.96 10.52
C MET A 75 -1.03 16.28 9.70
N GLY A 76 -2.24 16.16 10.26
CA GLY A 76 -3.34 15.50 9.57
C GLY A 76 -3.79 16.27 8.32
N VAL A 77 -3.78 17.61 8.38
CA VAL A 77 -4.08 18.46 7.21
C VAL A 77 -3.04 18.23 6.10
N GLU A 78 -1.75 18.22 6.43
CA GLU A 78 -0.69 18.02 5.42
C GLU A 78 -0.73 16.58 4.86
N ILE A 79 -0.91 15.56 5.68
CA ILE A 79 -1.07 14.16 5.24
C ILE A 79 -2.22 14.06 4.24
N LYS A 80 -3.39 14.58 4.58
CA LYS A 80 -4.56 14.53 3.70
C LYS A 80 -4.31 15.28 2.39
N LYS A 81 -3.73 16.46 2.44
CA LYS A 81 -3.37 17.23 1.25
C LYS A 81 -2.48 16.43 0.31
N GLN A 82 -1.42 15.82 0.83
CA GLN A 82 -0.48 15.02 0.03
C GLN A 82 -1.16 13.80 -0.60
N TYR A 83 -1.87 13.02 0.21
CA TYR A 83 -2.45 11.77 -0.30
C TYR A 83 -3.67 12.00 -1.18
N PHE A 84 -4.58 12.91 -0.84
CA PHE A 84 -5.71 13.19 -1.73
C PHE A 84 -5.27 13.82 -3.05
N SER A 85 -4.24 14.66 -3.06
CA SER A 85 -3.66 15.17 -4.31
C SER A 85 -3.07 14.05 -5.16
N THR A 86 -2.41 13.07 -4.54
CA THR A 86 -1.87 11.90 -5.25
C THR A 86 -3.00 11.01 -5.77
N LEU A 87 -4.01 10.72 -4.95
CA LEU A 87 -5.17 9.90 -5.33
C LEU A 87 -5.96 10.51 -6.47
N ALA A 88 -6.09 11.84 -6.52
CA ALA A 88 -6.78 12.56 -7.60
C ALA A 88 -6.12 12.36 -8.97
N THR A 89 -4.87 11.91 -9.03
CA THR A 89 -4.21 11.56 -10.30
C THR A 89 -4.70 10.22 -10.87
N PHE A 90 -5.27 9.35 -10.03
CA PHE A 90 -5.69 8.00 -10.41
C PHE A 90 -7.21 7.84 -10.47
N ILE A 91 -7.89 8.49 -9.52
CA ILE A 91 -9.34 8.36 -9.34
C ILE A 91 -10.00 9.58 -9.98
N THR A 92 -10.61 9.36 -11.12
CA THR A 92 -11.31 10.41 -11.91
C THR A 92 -12.79 10.09 -11.99
N GLY A 93 -13.63 11.13 -12.12
CA GLY A 93 -15.08 10.99 -12.26
C GLY A 93 -15.86 11.42 -11.00
N ASP A 94 -17.17 11.29 -11.06
CA ASP A 94 -18.09 11.69 -9.99
C ASP A 94 -18.09 10.65 -8.87
N CYS A 95 -17.09 10.70 -8.00
CA CYS A 95 -16.99 9.83 -6.84
C CYS A 95 -16.31 10.58 -5.68
N SER A 96 -16.61 10.16 -4.46
CA SER A 96 -15.89 10.57 -3.26
C SER A 96 -14.95 9.47 -2.81
N VAL A 97 -13.80 9.87 -2.28
CA VAL A 97 -12.80 8.96 -1.73
C VAL A 97 -12.72 9.15 -0.22
N GLY A 98 -12.90 8.08 0.53
CA GLY A 98 -12.70 8.05 1.97
C GLY A 98 -11.50 7.21 2.35
N ILE A 99 -10.67 7.69 3.26
CA ILE A 99 -9.62 6.90 3.92
C ILE A 99 -10.21 6.29 5.18
N ASP A 100 -10.20 4.95 5.28
CA ASP A 100 -10.81 4.24 6.40
C ASP A 100 -9.88 4.10 7.59
N GLN A 101 -8.66 3.68 7.32
CA GLN A 101 -7.64 3.39 8.31
C GLN A 101 -6.29 3.73 7.73
N MET A 102 -5.44 4.34 8.56
CA MET A 102 -4.07 4.68 8.20
C MET A 102 -3.11 4.23 9.31
N TRP A 103 -1.99 3.64 8.92
CA TRP A 103 -0.98 3.16 9.84
C TRP A 103 0.42 3.25 9.23
N TYR A 104 1.43 3.19 10.09
CA TYR A 104 2.82 3.04 9.64
C TYR A 104 3.37 1.66 9.94
N ASN A 105 4.40 1.27 9.20
CA ASN A 105 5.21 0.09 9.44
C ASN A 105 6.69 0.46 9.41
N VAL A 106 7.46 -0.05 10.37
CA VAL A 106 8.92 0.14 10.45
C VAL A 106 9.60 -1.22 10.39
N TYR A 107 10.50 -1.38 9.43
CA TYR A 107 11.31 -2.57 9.21
C TYR A 107 12.78 -2.18 9.41
N ALA A 108 13.38 -2.59 10.52
CA ALA A 108 14.74 -2.19 10.90
C ALA A 108 15.71 -3.38 11.00
N ASN A 109 15.22 -4.57 11.36
CA ASN A 109 16.04 -5.72 11.71
C ASN A 109 15.80 -6.94 10.81
N GLY A 110 15.41 -6.69 9.56
CA GLY A 110 15.15 -7.76 8.60
C GLY A 110 13.75 -8.35 8.71
N GLU A 111 12.82 -7.62 9.27
CA GLU A 111 11.41 -8.01 9.35
C GLU A 111 10.81 -8.21 7.97
N TYR A 112 9.73 -8.95 7.93
CA TYR A 112 8.95 -9.23 6.73
C TYR A 112 7.46 -9.07 7.04
N GLN A 113 6.66 -9.02 6.01
CA GLN A 113 5.21 -9.19 6.11
C GLN A 113 4.79 -10.30 5.17
N GLU A 114 4.09 -11.28 5.71
CA GLU A 114 3.57 -12.42 4.95
C GLU A 114 2.59 -11.99 3.86
N SER A 115 2.33 -12.91 2.95
CA SER A 115 1.36 -12.71 1.88
C SER A 115 -0.05 -12.55 2.44
N HIS A 116 -0.71 -11.45 2.09
CA HIS A 116 -2.04 -11.10 2.59
C HIS A 116 -2.82 -10.25 1.56
N THR A 117 -4.08 -10.04 1.87
CA THR A 117 -4.98 -9.11 1.17
C THR A 117 -5.63 -8.17 2.18
N HIS A 118 -6.30 -7.12 1.68
CA HIS A 118 -7.07 -6.19 2.53
C HIS A 118 -8.57 -6.45 2.46
N LEU A 119 -8.97 -7.66 2.10
CA LEU A 119 -10.37 -8.05 2.10
C LEU A 119 -10.86 -8.22 3.54
N VAL A 120 -11.91 -7.49 3.89
CA VAL A 120 -12.59 -7.59 5.18
C VAL A 120 -14.05 -7.91 4.93
N GLU A 121 -14.57 -8.93 5.63
CA GLU A 121 -15.96 -9.32 5.51
C GLU A 121 -16.89 -8.16 5.92
N ASN A 122 -17.89 -7.90 5.08
CA ASN A 122 -18.88 -6.83 5.30
C ASN A 122 -18.31 -5.41 5.37
N HIS A 123 -17.06 -5.19 4.95
CA HIS A 123 -16.45 -3.87 4.94
C HIS A 123 -15.78 -3.60 3.58
N PRO A 124 -16.39 -2.78 2.71
CA PRO A 124 -15.94 -2.61 1.33
C PRO A 124 -14.69 -1.72 1.26
N ILE A 125 -13.51 -2.34 1.38
CA ILE A 125 -12.24 -1.70 1.02
C ILE A 125 -12.02 -1.93 -0.47
N HIS A 126 -11.85 -0.85 -1.24
CA HIS A 126 -11.67 -0.96 -2.69
C HIS A 126 -10.19 -1.06 -3.08
N PHE A 127 -9.35 -0.24 -2.43
CA PHE A 127 -7.91 -0.23 -2.69
C PHE A 127 -7.13 -0.14 -1.38
N ALA A 128 -5.94 -0.70 -1.41
CA ALA A 128 -4.89 -0.48 -0.44
C ALA A 128 -3.84 0.47 -1.03
N CYS A 129 -3.22 1.26 -0.18
CA CYS A 129 -2.20 2.23 -0.56
C CYS A 129 -0.96 2.03 0.30
N VAL A 130 0.21 2.23 -0.31
CA VAL A 130 1.52 2.20 0.37
C VAL A 130 2.36 3.36 -0.12
N HIS A 131 2.77 4.23 0.79
CA HIS A 131 3.74 5.29 0.56
C HIS A 131 5.08 4.89 1.18
N PHE A 132 6.16 5.00 0.42
CA PHE A 132 7.53 4.68 0.84
C PHE A 132 8.16 5.93 1.46
N LEU A 133 7.85 6.18 2.75
CA LEU A 133 8.28 7.38 3.47
C LEU A 133 9.81 7.43 3.63
N SER A 134 10.42 6.32 4.08
CA SER A 134 11.88 6.13 4.17
C SER A 134 12.23 4.83 3.46
N TYR A 135 12.99 4.91 2.38
CA TYR A 135 13.25 3.76 1.53
C TYR A 135 14.51 3.94 0.68
N ASN A 136 15.34 2.89 0.64
CA ASN A 136 16.48 2.78 -0.26
C ASN A 136 16.38 1.48 -1.06
N PRO A 137 16.24 1.52 -2.40
CA PRO A 137 16.06 0.34 -3.23
C PRO A 137 17.28 -0.61 -3.25
N GLU A 138 18.45 -0.15 -2.81
CA GLU A 138 19.67 -0.97 -2.78
C GLU A 138 19.71 -1.93 -1.59
N ILE A 139 18.99 -1.60 -0.50
CA ILE A 139 19.03 -2.36 0.76
C ILE A 139 17.65 -2.83 1.24
N HIS A 140 16.56 -2.24 0.73
CA HIS A 140 15.21 -2.58 1.15
C HIS A 140 14.45 -3.35 0.08
N ASN A 141 13.64 -4.31 0.50
CA ASN A 141 12.70 -4.98 -0.39
C ASN A 141 11.43 -4.15 -0.59
N PRO A 142 10.92 -4.03 -1.83
CA PRO A 142 9.62 -3.41 -2.09
C PRO A 142 8.46 -4.33 -1.67
N VAL A 143 7.25 -3.81 -1.75
CA VAL A 143 6.04 -4.65 -1.83
C VAL A 143 6.14 -5.53 -3.06
N THR A 144 5.80 -6.81 -2.91
CA THR A 144 5.81 -7.79 -4.00
C THR A 144 4.39 -8.31 -4.18
N PHE A 145 3.85 -8.19 -5.38
CA PHE A 145 2.52 -8.67 -5.73
C PHE A 145 2.55 -10.09 -6.28
N SER A 146 1.52 -10.88 -5.94
CA SER A 146 1.26 -12.18 -6.57
C SER A 146 0.30 -11.98 -7.74
N ASP A 147 0.61 -12.57 -8.91
CA ASP A 147 -0.38 -12.63 -10.00
C ASP A 147 -1.49 -13.61 -9.62
N PRO A 148 -2.73 -13.17 -9.41
CA PRO A 148 -3.83 -14.04 -8.95
C PRO A 148 -4.19 -15.13 -9.95
N ILE A 149 -3.80 -14.99 -11.20
CA ILE A 149 -4.07 -15.95 -12.26
C ILE A 149 -2.81 -16.64 -12.81
N ALA A 150 -1.65 -16.43 -12.19
CA ALA A 150 -0.37 -17.01 -12.62
C ALA A 150 -0.47 -18.55 -12.77
N LYS A 151 -1.04 -19.22 -11.78
CA LYS A 151 -1.23 -20.69 -11.82
C LYS A 151 -2.09 -21.14 -13.01
N THR A 152 -3.15 -20.40 -13.31
CA THR A 152 -4.02 -20.69 -14.45
C THR A 152 -3.29 -20.44 -15.77
N ARG A 153 -2.51 -19.37 -15.85
CA ARG A 153 -1.70 -19.06 -17.04
C ARG A 153 -0.59 -20.08 -17.25
N PHE A 154 0.04 -20.54 -16.18
CA PHE A 154 1.11 -21.55 -16.25
C PHE A 154 0.63 -22.90 -16.76
N HIS A 155 -0.62 -23.28 -16.47
CA HIS A 155 -1.22 -24.53 -16.95
C HIS A 155 -1.86 -24.41 -18.33
N SER A 156 -2.08 -23.19 -18.84
CA SER A 156 -2.50 -23.02 -20.23
C SER A 156 -1.28 -23.20 -21.13
N ILE A 157 -1.27 -24.30 -21.86
CA ILE A 157 -0.16 -24.81 -22.71
C ILE A 157 0.28 -23.81 -23.80
N GLU A 158 -0.17 -22.58 -23.77
CA GLU A 158 -0.30 -21.83 -25.00
C GLU A 158 0.91 -21.03 -25.43
N PHE A 159 1.91 -20.80 -24.79
CA PHE A 159 3.06 -20.07 -25.38
C PHE A 159 4.31 -20.12 -24.50
N PRO A 160 5.29 -20.97 -24.85
CA PRO A 160 6.58 -21.04 -24.13
C PRO A 160 7.39 -19.76 -24.12
N SER A 161 7.01 -18.75 -24.91
CA SER A 161 7.72 -17.47 -25.02
C SER A 161 7.33 -16.41 -23.99
N HIS A 162 6.26 -16.63 -23.22
CA HIS A 162 5.83 -15.70 -22.19
C HIS A 162 6.33 -16.18 -20.83
N LYS A 163 7.39 -15.56 -20.34
CA LYS A 163 7.79 -15.66 -18.93
C LYS A 163 6.72 -14.97 -18.11
N TYR A 164 5.88 -15.74 -17.44
CA TYR A 164 4.98 -15.22 -16.43
C TYR A 164 5.75 -15.18 -15.11
N ASP A 165 6.05 -13.99 -14.63
CA ASP A 165 6.50 -13.84 -13.28
C ASP A 165 5.30 -13.97 -12.35
N GLU A 166 5.30 -15.03 -11.53
CA GLU A 166 4.28 -15.22 -10.47
C GLU A 166 4.31 -14.09 -9.45
N LYS A 167 5.42 -13.39 -9.36
CA LYS A 167 5.68 -12.31 -8.42
C LYS A 167 6.16 -11.06 -9.15
N ILE A 168 5.42 -9.99 -8.99
CA ILE A 168 5.72 -8.67 -9.57
C ILE A 168 6.31 -7.78 -8.48
N ARG A 169 7.49 -7.24 -8.74
CA ARG A 169 8.18 -6.29 -7.86
C ARG A 169 8.21 -4.92 -8.53
N PRO A 170 7.42 -3.94 -8.05
CA PRO A 170 7.51 -2.58 -8.55
C PRO A 170 8.91 -2.00 -8.31
N ASN A 171 9.43 -1.30 -9.29
CA ASN A 171 10.65 -0.52 -9.11
C ASN A 171 10.30 0.80 -8.44
N VAL A 172 10.44 0.86 -7.12
CA VAL A 172 10.08 2.00 -6.29
C VAL A 172 11.30 2.65 -5.65
N LYS A 173 11.15 3.91 -5.32
CA LYS A 173 12.12 4.72 -4.58
C LYS A 173 11.44 5.44 -3.42
N GLU A 174 12.23 6.11 -2.59
CA GLU A 174 11.72 6.95 -1.52
C GLU A 174 10.79 8.04 -2.08
N GLY A 175 9.67 8.26 -1.41
CA GLY A 175 8.61 9.17 -1.82
C GLY A 175 7.59 8.57 -2.81
N ASP A 176 7.83 7.38 -3.33
CA ASP A 176 6.89 6.73 -4.22
C ASP A 176 5.64 6.26 -3.47
N PHE A 177 4.57 6.19 -4.23
CA PHE A 177 3.23 5.83 -3.76
C PHE A 177 2.62 4.78 -4.68
N LEU A 178 2.16 3.69 -4.10
CA LEU A 178 1.43 2.63 -4.79
C LEU A 178 -0.02 2.59 -4.33
N MET A 179 -0.95 2.42 -5.28
CA MET A 179 -2.35 2.09 -5.01
C MET A 179 -2.71 0.82 -5.80
N PHE A 180 -3.32 -0.14 -5.14
CA PHE A 180 -3.69 -1.42 -5.76
C PHE A 180 -4.99 -1.97 -5.18
N PRO A 181 -5.72 -2.80 -5.95
CA PRO A 181 -6.97 -3.41 -5.47
C PRO A 181 -6.78 -4.16 -4.15
N SER A 182 -7.73 -4.02 -3.24
CA SER A 182 -7.68 -4.64 -1.91
C SER A 182 -7.56 -6.17 -1.92
N TYR A 183 -8.02 -6.80 -3.00
CA TYR A 183 -7.94 -8.26 -3.20
C TYR A 183 -6.58 -8.73 -3.73
N LEU A 184 -5.70 -7.80 -4.17
CA LEU A 184 -4.42 -8.17 -4.73
C LEU A 184 -3.48 -8.64 -3.63
N GLU A 185 -3.15 -9.93 -3.67
CA GLU A 185 -2.27 -10.55 -2.71
C GLU A 185 -0.85 -10.00 -2.82
N HIS A 186 -0.29 -9.60 -1.68
CA HIS A 186 1.03 -8.99 -1.63
C HIS A 186 1.78 -9.31 -0.33
N GLU A 187 3.09 -9.17 -0.40
CA GLU A 187 4.01 -9.47 0.69
C GLU A 187 5.16 -8.45 0.73
N VAL A 188 5.87 -8.40 1.85
CA VAL A 188 7.19 -7.76 1.95
C VAL A 188 8.18 -8.82 2.39
N LYS A 189 9.19 -9.09 1.56
CA LYS A 189 10.23 -10.06 1.90
C LYS A 189 11.16 -9.52 2.96
N ALA A 190 11.69 -10.44 3.79
CA ALA A 190 12.78 -10.13 4.70
C ALA A 190 13.97 -9.53 3.94
N GLY A 191 14.57 -8.52 4.52
CA GLY A 191 15.77 -7.87 4.02
C GLY A 191 16.94 -7.98 5.01
N PRO A 192 18.09 -7.38 4.71
CA PRO A 192 19.15 -7.23 5.70
C PRO A 192 18.70 -6.31 6.83
N PRO A 193 19.26 -6.44 8.05
CA PRO A 193 19.07 -5.46 9.10
C PRO A 193 19.61 -4.09 8.69
N THR A 194 18.81 -3.05 8.88
CA THR A 194 19.15 -1.65 8.54
C THR A 194 18.70 -0.70 9.66
N PRO A 195 19.15 -0.88 10.92
CA PRO A 195 18.66 -0.11 12.05
C PRO A 195 18.94 1.39 11.93
N GLU A 196 20.05 1.78 11.30
CA GLU A 196 20.42 3.19 11.08
C GLU A 196 19.58 3.86 9.98
N TYR A 197 19.00 3.06 9.08
CA TYR A 197 18.15 3.54 8.01
C TYR A 197 17.01 2.57 7.78
N PRO A 198 16.00 2.55 8.66
CA PRO A 198 14.89 1.60 8.56
C PRO A 198 14.00 1.91 7.35
N ARG A 199 13.44 0.86 6.76
CA ARG A 199 12.36 1.00 5.80
C ARG A 199 11.10 1.41 6.56
N ILE A 200 10.54 2.59 6.22
CA ILE A 200 9.29 3.08 6.83
C ILE A 200 8.26 3.31 5.73
N THR A 201 7.09 2.74 5.92
CA THR A 201 5.96 2.97 5.03
C THR A 201 4.75 3.49 5.79
N ILE A 202 3.98 4.35 5.11
CA ILE A 202 2.62 4.71 5.53
C ILE A 202 1.66 3.93 4.64
N SER A 203 0.79 3.15 5.27
CA SER A 203 -0.21 2.34 4.58
C SER A 203 -1.60 2.79 4.96
N PHE A 204 -2.54 2.70 4.03
CA PHE A 204 -3.94 3.01 4.32
C PHE A 204 -4.89 2.34 3.34
N ASN A 205 -6.13 2.22 3.77
CA ASN A 205 -7.22 1.66 2.99
C ASN A 205 -8.15 2.77 2.52
N ILE A 206 -8.66 2.63 1.30
CA ILE A 206 -9.60 3.60 0.74
C ILE A 206 -10.90 2.95 0.28
N ARG A 207 -11.98 3.71 0.44
CA ARG A 207 -13.29 3.46 -0.16
C ARG A 207 -13.61 4.50 -1.21
N ILE A 208 -14.23 4.04 -2.28
CA ILE A 208 -14.76 4.90 -3.33
C ILE A 208 -16.29 4.79 -3.27
N ASN A 209 -16.95 5.93 -3.04
CA ASN A 209 -18.40 6.02 -3.09
C ASN A 209 -18.81 6.73 -4.38
N LYS A 210 -19.66 6.11 -5.19
CA LYS A 210 -20.25 6.77 -6.33
C LYS A 210 -21.14 7.92 -5.83
N TYR A 211 -21.07 9.04 -6.51
CA TYR A 211 -22.03 10.12 -6.27
C TYR A 211 -23.40 9.62 -6.74
N GLU A 212 -24.31 9.36 -5.82
CA GLU A 212 -25.72 9.21 -6.18
C GLU A 212 -26.29 10.62 -6.24
N PRO A 213 -26.76 11.08 -7.40
CA PRO A 213 -27.42 12.37 -7.47
C PRO A 213 -28.63 12.30 -6.53
N THR A 214 -28.65 13.15 -5.52
CA THR A 214 -29.84 13.35 -4.70
C THR A 214 -30.96 13.79 -5.62
N ASN A 215 -31.92 12.90 -5.86
CA ASN A 215 -33.17 13.26 -6.51
C ASN A 215 -33.86 14.33 -5.65
N SER A 216 -33.63 15.61 -6.01
CA SER A 216 -34.35 16.75 -5.47
C SER A 216 -35.69 16.89 -6.19
#